data_3131498cb00f39a5a0e568ff7ed0e450
#
_entry.id   3131498cb00f39a5a0e568ff7ed0e450
#
_cell.length_a   1.000
_cell.length_b   1.000
_cell.length_c   1.000
_cell.angle_alpha   90.00
_cell.angle_beta   90.00
_cell.angle_gamma   90.00
#
_symmetry.space_group_name_H-M   'P 1'
#
loop_
_entity.id
_entity.type
_entity.pdbx_description
1 polymer ?
#
loop_
_entity_poly.entity_id
_entity_poly.type
_entity_poly.pdbx_seq_one_letter_code
_entity_poly.pdbx_strand_id
1 'polypeptide(L)'
;MIKILVISDTHGETSWVYDLLLSHSDYDYFFHLGDSELPAYMLSPFISVKGNCDYYNDYPPTKRIITKNATFHLEHGNHYI
;
A
#
# COMPACT_ATOMS: atom_id res chain seq x y z
N MET A 1 -17.36 3.65 -11.46
CA MET A 1 -16.08 4.36 -11.25
C MET A 1 -15.27 3.62 -10.18
N ILE A 2 -14.01 3.38 -10.45
CA ILE A 2 -13.11 2.73 -9.49
C ILE A 2 -12.52 3.80 -8.57
N LYS A 3 -12.61 3.57 -7.26
CA LYS A 3 -12.04 4.46 -6.26
C LYS A 3 -10.85 3.77 -5.60
N ILE A 4 -9.70 4.43 -5.59
CA ILE A 4 -8.46 3.89 -5.07
C ILE A 4 -7.89 4.83 -4.01
N LEU A 5 -7.55 4.29 -2.84
CA LEU A 5 -6.82 5.02 -1.81
C LEU A 5 -5.35 4.61 -1.87
N VAL A 6 -4.46 5.57 -2.07
CA VAL A 6 -3.03 5.33 -2.17
C VAL A 6 -2.31 6.08 -1.05
N ILE A 7 -1.52 5.37 -0.27
CA ILE A 7 -0.68 5.97 0.77
C ILE A 7 0.73 5.39 0.71
N SER A 8 1.67 6.02 1.39
CA SER A 8 3.04 5.52 1.53
C SER A 8 3.71 6.16 2.73
N ASP A 9 4.87 5.62 3.13
CA ASP A 9 5.76 6.24 4.12
C ASP A 9 5.08 6.49 5.46
N THR A 10 4.35 5.51 5.95
CA THR A 10 3.60 5.63 7.20
C THR A 10 4.43 5.33 8.44
N HIS A 11 5.60 4.70 8.28
CA HIS A 11 6.65 4.54 9.32
C HIS A 11 6.11 4.08 10.68
N GLY A 12 5.40 2.94 10.67
CA GLY A 12 4.87 2.34 11.91
C GLY A 12 3.60 2.95 12.44
N GLU A 13 3.10 4.02 11.86
CA GLU A 13 1.85 4.64 12.26
C GLU A 13 0.64 3.78 11.90
N THR A 14 -0.26 3.56 12.85
CA THR A 14 -1.45 2.74 12.62
C THR A 14 -2.76 3.48 12.81
N SER A 15 -2.85 4.37 13.78
CA SER A 15 -4.12 5.01 14.15
C SER A 15 -4.74 5.79 12.99
N TRP A 16 -3.98 6.69 12.36
CA TRP A 16 -4.54 7.48 11.27
C TRP A 16 -4.77 6.65 10.00
N VAL A 17 -4.00 5.56 9.82
CA VAL A 17 -4.23 4.63 8.72
C VAL A 17 -5.59 3.96 8.87
N TYR A 18 -5.94 3.53 10.08
CA TYR A 18 -7.27 2.95 10.35
C TYR A 18 -8.37 3.99 10.20
N ASP A 19 -8.12 5.23 10.61
CA ASP A 19 -9.07 6.33 10.42
C ASP A 19 -9.35 6.56 8.93
N LEU A 20 -8.31 6.50 8.09
CA LEU A 20 -8.45 6.61 6.64
C LEU A 20 -9.29 5.46 6.08
N LEU A 21 -9.05 4.23 6.54
CA LEU A 21 -9.82 3.08 6.09
C LEU A 21 -11.30 3.23 6.43
N LEU A 22 -11.61 3.71 7.63
CA LEU A 22 -12.99 3.94 8.05
C LEU A 22 -13.65 5.03 7.20
N SER A 23 -12.91 6.10 6.89
CA SER A 23 -13.42 7.21 6.09
C SER A 23 -13.62 6.85 4.62
N HIS A 24 -12.93 5.82 4.14
CA HIS A 24 -12.91 5.43 2.73
C HIS A 24 -13.34 3.97 2.54
N SER A 25 -14.23 3.49 3.41
CA SER A 25 -14.66 2.08 3.40
C SER A 25 -15.37 1.67 2.11
N ASP A 26 -15.86 2.63 1.33
CA ASP A 26 -16.52 2.39 0.04
C ASP A 26 -15.54 2.34 -1.14
N TYR A 27 -14.24 2.53 -0.88
CA TYR A 27 -13.24 2.48 -1.95
C TYR A 27 -13.00 1.03 -2.41
N ASP A 28 -12.63 0.88 -3.68
CA ASP A 28 -12.45 -0.45 -4.30
C ASP A 28 -11.09 -1.06 -4.01
N TYR A 29 -10.05 -0.22 -3.94
CA TYR A 29 -8.68 -0.68 -3.73
C TYR A 29 -7.96 0.21 -2.74
N PHE A 30 -7.05 -0.42 -1.99
CA PHE A 30 -6.19 0.26 -1.02
C PHE A 30 -4.75 -0.14 -1.31
N PHE A 31 -3.93 0.82 -1.72
CA PHE A 31 -2.52 0.58 -2.07
C PHE A 31 -1.59 1.29 -1.09
N HIS A 32 -0.59 0.57 -0.61
CA HIS A 32 0.49 1.14 0.20
C HIS A 32 1.80 0.99 -0.57
N LEU A 33 2.45 2.09 -0.90
CA LEU A 33 3.63 2.11 -1.78
C LEU A 33 4.96 1.97 -1.03
N GLY A 34 4.94 1.44 0.18
CA GLY A 34 6.16 1.10 0.90
C GLY A 34 6.46 1.99 2.09
N ASP A 35 7.44 1.56 2.88
CA ASP A 35 7.86 2.20 4.12
C ASP A 35 6.75 2.28 5.16
N SER A 36 6.00 1.19 5.31
CA SER A 36 5.05 1.05 6.42
C SER A 36 5.78 0.72 7.72
N GLU A 37 6.90 0.00 7.63
CA GLU A 37 7.65 -0.53 8.76
C GLU A 37 6.79 -1.43 9.65
N LEU A 38 5.78 -2.06 9.05
CA LEU A 38 4.84 -2.96 9.72
C LEU A 38 4.81 -4.29 8.98
N PRO A 39 4.55 -5.42 9.69
CA PRO A 39 4.32 -6.68 9.00
C PRO A 39 3.02 -6.64 8.18
N ALA A 40 2.95 -7.45 7.13
CA ALA A 40 1.85 -7.42 6.17
C ALA A 40 0.48 -7.60 6.83
N TYR A 41 0.39 -8.44 7.86
CA TYR A 41 -0.91 -8.72 8.50
C TYR A 41 -1.50 -7.48 9.17
N MET A 42 -0.68 -6.47 9.51
CA MET A 42 -1.14 -5.23 10.12
C MET A 42 -1.60 -4.20 9.08
N LEU A 43 -1.38 -4.46 7.81
CA LEU A 43 -1.76 -3.55 6.72
C LEU A 43 -3.00 -4.01 5.94
N SER A 44 -3.61 -5.13 6.33
CA SER A 44 -4.85 -5.53 5.68
C SER A 44 -5.90 -4.41 5.80
N PRO A 45 -6.64 -4.05 4.76
CA PRO A 45 -6.72 -4.66 3.42
C PRO A 45 -5.79 -4.05 2.36
N PHE A 46 -4.77 -3.31 2.75
CA PHE A 46 -3.86 -2.68 1.78
C PHE A 46 -3.08 -3.73 0.99
N ILE A 47 -2.97 -3.52 -0.32
CA ILE A 47 -2.03 -4.21 -1.18
C ILE A 47 -0.76 -3.37 -1.15
N SER A 48 0.36 -3.96 -0.70
CA SER A 48 1.55 -3.19 -0.38
C SER A 48 2.78 -3.71 -1.10
N VAL A 49 3.73 -2.81 -1.34
CA VAL A 49 5.07 -3.13 -1.81
C VAL A 49 6.09 -2.71 -0.77
N LYS A 50 7.32 -3.22 -0.91
CA LYS A 50 8.41 -2.94 0.02
C LYS A 50 9.07 -1.61 -0.29
N GLY A 51 9.23 -0.76 0.73
CA GLY A 51 10.02 0.45 0.65
C GLY A 51 11.43 0.24 1.16
N ASN A 52 12.25 1.28 1.11
CA ASN A 52 13.65 1.18 1.52
C ASN A 52 13.84 1.07 3.03
N CYS A 53 12.85 1.44 3.83
CA CYS A 53 12.89 1.33 5.30
C CYS A 53 12.15 0.11 5.84
N ASP A 54 11.59 -0.74 4.99
CA ASP A 54 10.87 -1.93 5.43
C ASP A 54 11.85 -3.07 5.76
N TYR A 55 11.73 -3.61 6.96
CA TYR A 55 12.57 -4.70 7.44
C TYR A 55 11.96 -6.08 7.26
N TYR A 56 10.65 -6.13 7.04
CA TYR A 56 9.92 -7.39 6.90
C TYR A 56 9.98 -7.89 5.47
N ASN A 57 10.14 -9.20 5.30
CA ASN A 57 10.20 -9.84 3.98
C ASN A 57 8.82 -10.20 3.44
N ASP A 58 7.76 -9.66 4.04
CA ASP A 58 6.38 -9.93 3.67
C ASP A 58 5.96 -9.24 2.37
N TYR A 59 6.72 -8.26 1.93
CA TYR A 59 6.33 -7.39 0.81
C TYR A 59 7.19 -7.64 -0.41
N PRO A 60 6.57 -7.75 -1.60
CA PRO A 60 7.34 -7.75 -2.84
C PRO A 60 7.86 -6.33 -3.12
N PRO A 61 9.00 -6.20 -3.84
CA PRO A 61 9.50 -4.88 -4.22
C PRO A 61 8.59 -4.15 -5.21
N THR A 62 7.88 -4.92 -6.03
CA THR A 62 6.90 -4.40 -6.98
C THR A 62 5.68 -5.31 -7.00
N LYS A 63 4.56 -4.76 -7.43
CA LYS A 63 3.32 -5.53 -7.56
C LYS A 63 2.52 -5.03 -8.75
N ARG A 64 1.99 -5.97 -9.53
CA ARG A 64 1.09 -5.66 -10.65
C ARG A 64 -0.31 -6.12 -10.29
N ILE A 65 -1.26 -5.22 -10.37
CA ILE A 65 -2.68 -5.49 -10.11
C ILE A 65 -3.42 -5.39 -11.44
N ILE A 66 -4.00 -6.50 -11.87
CA ILE A 66 -4.73 -6.56 -13.13
C ILE A 66 -6.22 -6.59 -12.81
N THR A 67 -6.94 -5.58 -13.30
CA THR A 67 -8.39 -5.51 -13.15
C THR A 67 -9.03 -5.64 -14.54
N LYS A 68 -10.34 -5.70 -14.57
CA LYS A 68 -11.11 -5.77 -15.81
C LYS A 68 -10.83 -4.59 -16.74
N ASN A 69 -10.63 -3.40 -16.19
CA ASN A 69 -10.54 -2.16 -16.95
C ASN A 69 -9.15 -1.51 -16.94
N ALA A 70 -8.24 -1.96 -16.09
CA ALA A 70 -6.95 -1.31 -15.93
C ALA A 70 -5.92 -2.24 -15.30
N THR A 71 -4.64 -1.93 -15.51
CA THR A 71 -3.52 -2.60 -14.85
C THR A 71 -2.75 -1.55 -14.06
N PHE A 72 -2.47 -1.84 -12.78
CA PHE A 72 -1.74 -0.94 -11.89
C PHE A 72 -0.38 -1.56 -11.57
N HIS A 73 0.66 -0.75 -11.64
CA HIS A 73 2.00 -1.15 -11.23
C HIS A 73 2.40 -0.35 -9.99
N LEU A 74 2.73 -1.07 -8.91
CA LEU A 74 3.06 -0.46 -7.62
C LEU A 74 4.54 -0.56 -7.36
N GLU A 75 5.17 0.56 -7.02
CA GLU A 75 6.57 0.64 -6.59
C GLU A 75 6.74 1.76 -5.59
N HIS A 76 7.76 1.66 -4.73
CA HIS A 76 8.07 2.74 -3.79
C HIS A 76 8.75 3.92 -4.47
N GLY A 77 9.45 3.69 -5.58
CA GLY A 77 10.08 4.75 -6.35
C GLY A 77 11.55 5.01 -6.01
N ASN A 78 12.10 4.32 -5.03
CA ASN A 78 13.50 4.49 -4.63
C ASN A 78 14.49 3.92 -5.66
N HIS A 79 13.97 3.31 -6.72
CA HIS A 79 14.77 2.79 -7.84
C HIS A 79 15.06 3.82 -8.92
N TYR A 80 14.47 5.00 -8.82
CA TYR A 80 14.51 6.03 -9.86
C TYR A 80 15.34 7.23 -9.41
N ILE A 81 16.57 6.99 -9.09
CA ILE A 81 17.48 8.06 -8.67
C ILE A 81 18.52 8.38 -9.71
#